data_b3c8fe124175e8046f3422bc826f681b
#
_entry.id   b3c8fe124175e8046f3422bc826f681b
#
_cell.length_a   1.000
_cell.length_b   1.000
_cell.length_c   1.000
_cell.angle_alpha   90.00
_cell.angle_beta   90.00
_cell.angle_gamma   90.00
#
_symmetry.space_group_name_H-M   'P 1'
#
loop_
_entity.id
_entity.type
_entity.pdbx_description
1 polymer ?
#
loop_
_entity_poly.entity_id
_entity_poly.type
_entity_poly.pdbx_seq_one_letter_code
_entity_poly.pdbx_strand_id
1 'polypeptide(L)'
;DVYKRQDAYIASTEKNLDINICPYIEANPETEFIIFFPPYSILFWNDVIMENHLDATIEEYRYIAERLNAYANVKVYFFPDQEEIISDLNNYADYSHYHPKFNRYMTECFANGECLVKKEGEEGLGAGKTIDEYLAHMREIAENFDYEELLLRRG
;
A
#
# COMPACT_ATOMS: atom_id res chain seq x y z
N ASP A 1 -13.67 13.32 16.12
CA ASP A 1 -14.65 12.53 15.37
C ASP A 1 -13.92 11.83 14.20
N VAL A 2 -13.70 10.51 14.34
CA VAL A 2 -12.92 9.68 13.42
C VAL A 2 -13.48 9.76 11.99
N TYR A 3 -14.78 9.75 11.83
CA TYR A 3 -15.44 9.81 10.52
C TYR A 3 -15.20 11.12 9.77
N LYS A 4 -15.17 12.25 10.46
CA LYS A 4 -14.87 13.55 9.83
C LYS A 4 -13.43 13.67 9.35
N ARG A 5 -12.49 12.98 10.01
CA ARG A 5 -11.10 12.91 9.56
C ARG A 5 -10.96 12.04 8.33
N GLN A 6 -11.61 10.88 8.31
CA GLN A 6 -11.62 9.96 7.17
C GLN A 6 -12.13 10.65 5.90
N ASP A 7 -13.26 11.35 5.98
CA ASP A 7 -13.82 12.11 4.85
C ASP A 7 -12.85 13.21 4.36
N ALA A 8 -12.12 13.86 5.28
CA ALA A 8 -11.15 14.90 4.93
C ALA A 8 -9.91 14.34 4.24
N TYR A 9 -9.42 13.16 4.63
CA TYR A 9 -8.31 12.47 3.97
C TYR A 9 -8.70 12.05 2.56
N ILE A 10 -9.83 11.39 2.39
CA ILE A 10 -10.32 10.96 1.08
C ILE A 10 -10.52 12.16 0.16
N ALA A 11 -11.14 13.25 0.61
CA ALA A 11 -11.35 14.45 -0.20
C ALA A 11 -10.03 15.11 -0.63
N SER A 12 -9.01 15.11 0.24
CA SER A 12 -7.68 15.62 -0.11
C SER A 12 -6.99 14.74 -1.13
N THR A 13 -7.07 13.43 -0.96
CA THR A 13 -6.50 12.42 -1.86
C THR A 13 -7.19 12.46 -3.22
N GLU A 14 -8.52 12.52 -3.26
CA GLU A 14 -9.30 12.68 -4.49
C GLU A 14 -8.82 13.90 -5.28
N LYS A 15 -8.75 15.05 -4.63
CA LYS A 15 -8.27 16.29 -5.27
C LYS A 15 -6.85 16.16 -5.80
N ASN A 16 -5.97 15.49 -5.07
CA ASN A 16 -4.59 15.26 -5.50
C ASN A 16 -4.53 14.34 -6.72
N LEU A 17 -5.27 13.25 -6.73
CA LEU A 17 -5.35 12.35 -7.87
C LEU A 17 -5.91 13.07 -9.11
N ASP A 18 -6.99 13.82 -8.97
CA ASP A 18 -7.66 14.51 -10.07
C ASP A 18 -6.80 15.61 -10.70
N ILE A 19 -5.92 16.24 -9.92
CA ILE A 19 -5.08 17.34 -10.42
C ILE A 19 -3.73 16.83 -10.90
N ASN A 20 -3.10 15.91 -10.16
CA ASN A 20 -1.69 15.60 -10.32
C ASN A 20 -1.40 14.23 -10.95
N ILE A 21 -2.36 13.31 -11.00
CA ILE A 21 -2.14 11.93 -11.45
C ILE A 21 -3.04 11.57 -12.64
N CYS A 22 -4.37 11.60 -12.43
CA CYS A 22 -5.32 11.15 -13.43
C CYS A 22 -5.19 11.83 -14.80
N PRO A 23 -4.97 13.16 -14.91
CA PRO A 23 -4.82 13.82 -16.20
C PRO A 23 -3.63 13.32 -17.03
N TYR A 24 -2.54 12.89 -16.36
CA TYR A 24 -1.37 12.34 -17.06
C TYR A 24 -1.63 10.93 -17.58
N ILE A 25 -2.36 10.11 -16.81
CA ILE A 25 -2.78 8.78 -17.23
C ILE A 25 -3.68 8.87 -18.45
N GLU A 26 -4.68 9.75 -18.39
CA GLU A 26 -5.66 9.97 -19.45
C GLU A 26 -5.04 10.55 -20.73
N ALA A 27 -4.08 11.45 -20.59
CA ALA A 27 -3.38 12.06 -21.73
C ALA A 27 -2.40 11.11 -22.42
N ASN A 28 -2.04 9.98 -21.80
CA ASN A 28 -1.06 9.03 -22.32
C ASN A 28 -1.60 7.60 -22.34
N PRO A 29 -2.65 7.30 -23.12
CA PRO A 29 -3.31 5.98 -23.10
C PRO A 29 -2.42 4.83 -23.58
N GLU A 30 -1.40 5.12 -24.38
CA GLU A 30 -0.42 4.12 -24.88
C GLU A 30 0.72 3.85 -23.88
N THR A 31 0.79 4.59 -22.77
CA THR A 31 1.79 4.39 -21.73
C THR A 31 1.23 3.50 -20.63
N GLU A 32 1.93 2.43 -20.29
CA GLU A 32 1.62 1.64 -19.10
C GLU A 32 2.18 2.35 -17.85
N PHE A 33 1.31 2.66 -16.90
CA PHE A 33 1.67 3.23 -15.62
C PHE A 33 1.73 2.13 -14.54
N ILE A 34 2.86 2.06 -13.84
CA ILE A 34 3.04 1.19 -12.68
C ILE A 34 2.92 2.05 -11.44
N ILE A 35 1.90 1.80 -10.65
CA ILE A 35 1.64 2.46 -9.37
C ILE A 35 1.86 1.43 -8.28
N PHE A 36 2.50 1.79 -7.18
CA PHE A 36 2.69 0.84 -6.10
C PHE A 36 2.60 1.48 -4.72
N PHE A 37 2.13 0.70 -3.76
CA PHE A 37 2.17 1.01 -2.34
C PHE A 37 3.45 0.41 -1.76
N PRO A 38 4.36 1.24 -1.21
CA PRO A 38 5.65 0.76 -0.73
C PRO A 38 5.55 -0.05 0.57
N PRO A 39 6.52 -0.95 0.85
CA PRO A 39 6.57 -1.72 2.08
C PRO A 39 7.14 -0.86 3.22
N TYR A 40 6.37 0.05 3.79
CA TYR A 40 6.77 0.77 4.99
C TYR A 40 6.91 -0.18 6.17
N SER A 41 7.85 0.11 7.09
CA SER A 41 8.14 -0.78 8.21
C SER A 41 6.95 -0.95 9.15
N ILE A 42 6.99 -2.00 9.95
CA ILE A 42 5.97 -2.24 10.99
C ILE A 42 5.87 -1.07 11.98
N LEU A 43 6.92 -0.26 12.17
CA LEU A 43 6.87 0.93 13.00
C LEU A 43 6.01 2.04 12.41
N PHE A 44 5.95 2.18 11.08
CA PHE A 44 5.00 3.08 10.43
C PHE A 44 3.56 2.69 10.79
N TRP A 45 3.26 1.40 10.72
CA TRP A 45 1.92 0.90 11.07
C TRP A 45 1.62 1.04 12.56
N ASN A 46 2.64 0.90 13.43
CA ASN A 46 2.48 1.20 14.85
C ASN A 46 2.04 2.65 15.09
N ASP A 47 2.70 3.60 14.43
CA ASP A 47 2.35 5.03 14.55
C ASP A 47 0.92 5.29 14.07
N VAL A 48 0.53 4.71 12.94
CA VAL A 48 -0.84 4.79 12.40
C VAL A 48 -1.87 4.26 13.41
N ILE A 49 -1.57 3.13 14.08
CA ILE A 49 -2.43 2.55 15.13
C ILE A 49 -2.48 3.46 16.36
N MET A 50 -1.32 3.91 16.86
CA MET A 50 -1.23 4.75 18.05
C MET A 50 -1.94 6.09 17.90
N GLU A 51 -1.98 6.62 16.70
CA GLU A 51 -2.71 7.84 16.35
C GLU A 51 -4.20 7.60 16.06
N ASN A 52 -4.67 6.34 16.13
CA ASN A 52 -6.04 5.93 15.81
C ASN A 52 -6.45 6.30 14.36
N HIS A 53 -5.53 6.07 13.41
CA HIS A 53 -5.71 6.38 11.98
C HIS A 53 -5.80 5.14 11.10
N LEU A 54 -5.72 3.92 11.65
CA LEU A 54 -5.62 2.70 10.84
C LEU A 54 -6.80 2.53 9.87
N ASP A 55 -8.03 2.72 10.34
CA ASP A 55 -9.22 2.63 9.49
C ASP A 55 -9.20 3.68 8.37
N ALA A 56 -8.84 4.92 8.71
CA ALA A 56 -8.77 6.00 7.72
C ALA A 56 -7.68 5.73 6.66
N THR A 57 -6.53 5.22 7.07
CA THR A 57 -5.43 4.86 6.16
C THR A 57 -5.81 3.70 5.25
N ILE A 58 -6.51 2.70 5.77
CA ILE A 58 -7.02 1.57 4.98
C ILE A 58 -8.02 2.03 3.92
N GLU A 59 -8.97 2.89 4.30
CA GLU A 59 -9.95 3.44 3.35
C GLU A 59 -9.29 4.33 2.30
N GLU A 60 -8.30 5.12 2.67
CA GLU A 60 -7.52 5.92 1.72
C GLU A 60 -6.75 5.04 0.72
N TYR A 61 -6.08 3.98 1.19
CA TYR A 61 -5.36 3.05 0.32
C TYR A 61 -6.32 2.31 -0.63
N ARG A 62 -7.50 1.88 -0.13
CA ARG A 62 -8.56 1.30 -0.95
C ARG A 62 -8.99 2.26 -2.04
N TYR A 63 -9.34 3.49 -1.67
CA TYR A 63 -9.77 4.51 -2.61
C TYR A 63 -8.74 4.78 -3.72
N ILE A 64 -7.46 4.95 -3.35
CA ILE A 64 -6.37 5.15 -4.31
C ILE A 64 -6.26 3.96 -5.27
N ALA A 65 -6.24 2.74 -4.71
CA ALA A 65 -6.06 1.53 -5.50
C ALA A 65 -7.22 1.32 -6.48
N GLU A 66 -8.46 1.43 -6.03
CA GLU A 66 -9.65 1.28 -6.87
C GLU A 66 -9.71 2.35 -7.96
N ARG A 67 -9.49 3.62 -7.58
CA ARG A 67 -9.53 4.75 -8.51
C ARG A 67 -8.51 4.63 -9.63
N LEU A 68 -7.27 4.24 -9.31
CA LEU A 68 -6.20 4.12 -10.29
C LEU A 68 -6.29 2.80 -11.08
N ASN A 69 -6.69 1.71 -10.43
CA ASN A 69 -6.81 0.41 -11.08
C ASN A 69 -7.97 0.33 -12.09
N ALA A 70 -8.89 1.30 -12.07
CA ALA A 70 -9.96 1.42 -13.06
C ALA A 70 -9.46 1.81 -14.45
N TYR A 71 -8.27 2.42 -14.56
CA TYR A 71 -7.68 2.75 -15.87
C TYR A 71 -7.08 1.49 -16.54
N ALA A 72 -7.37 1.31 -17.82
CA ALA A 72 -6.90 0.15 -18.58
C ALA A 72 -5.36 0.08 -18.70
N ASN A 73 -4.70 1.25 -18.72
CA ASN A 73 -3.26 1.41 -18.86
C ASN A 73 -2.52 1.58 -17.52
N VAL A 74 -3.18 1.25 -16.39
CA VAL A 74 -2.57 1.27 -15.04
C VAL A 74 -2.49 -0.14 -14.48
N LYS A 75 -1.38 -0.45 -13.84
CA LYS A 75 -1.19 -1.62 -12.96
C LYS A 75 -0.85 -1.14 -11.56
N VAL A 76 -1.59 -1.61 -10.58
CA VAL A 76 -1.37 -1.28 -9.16
C VAL A 76 -0.75 -2.48 -8.46
N TYR A 77 0.32 -2.24 -7.68
CA TYR A 77 1.00 -3.25 -6.88
C TYR A 77 0.97 -2.89 -5.40
N PHE A 78 0.89 -3.92 -4.53
CA PHE A 78 0.73 -3.72 -3.11
C PHE A 78 1.79 -4.50 -2.33
N PHE A 79 2.66 -3.80 -1.61
CA PHE A 79 3.75 -4.40 -0.81
C PHE A 79 3.60 -4.24 0.72
N PRO A 80 2.64 -3.47 1.26
CA PRO A 80 2.52 -3.30 2.71
C PRO A 80 2.15 -4.57 3.48
N ASP A 81 1.72 -5.64 2.81
CA ASP A 81 1.39 -6.94 3.41
C ASP A 81 2.54 -7.96 3.36
N GLN A 82 3.76 -7.52 3.00
CA GLN A 82 4.94 -8.37 2.95
C GLN A 82 5.56 -8.48 4.34
N GLU A 83 5.00 -9.37 5.19
CA GLU A 83 5.33 -9.49 6.62
C GLU A 83 6.82 -9.65 6.87
N GLU A 84 7.51 -10.53 6.13
CA GLU A 84 8.95 -10.78 6.28
C GLU A 84 9.81 -9.53 5.99
N ILE A 85 9.31 -8.63 5.15
CA ILE A 85 10.00 -7.39 4.82
C ILE A 85 9.73 -6.33 5.88
N ILE A 86 8.45 -6.08 6.17
CA ILE A 86 8.04 -4.94 7.01
C ILE A 86 8.35 -5.15 8.49
N SER A 87 8.44 -6.41 8.95
CA SER A 87 8.69 -6.75 10.35
C SER A 87 10.18 -6.80 10.72
N ASP A 88 11.09 -6.91 9.76
CA ASP A 88 12.53 -6.89 10.02
C ASP A 88 13.09 -5.46 9.87
N LEU A 89 13.31 -4.79 11.00
CA LEU A 89 13.82 -3.40 11.02
C LEU A 89 15.24 -3.25 10.47
N ASN A 90 16.03 -4.33 10.30
CA ASN A 90 17.31 -4.28 9.61
C ASN A 90 17.16 -3.97 8.11
N ASN A 91 15.95 -4.09 7.58
CA ASN A 91 15.62 -3.73 6.21
C ASN A 91 15.46 -2.22 6.00
N TYR A 92 15.54 -1.41 7.05
CA TYR A 92 15.20 0.02 7.02
C TYR A 92 16.30 0.90 7.59
N ALA A 93 16.49 2.08 6.99
CA ALA A 93 17.32 3.14 7.53
C ALA A 93 16.57 3.96 8.61
N ASP A 94 15.26 4.11 8.43
CA ASP A 94 14.31 4.67 9.39
C ASP A 94 12.95 3.95 9.21
N TYR A 95 11.85 4.47 9.79
CA TYR A 95 10.56 3.79 9.77
C TYR A 95 9.91 3.66 8.38
N SER A 96 10.38 4.40 7.37
CA SER A 96 9.82 4.39 6.01
C SER A 96 10.82 4.09 4.89
N HIS A 97 12.11 4.36 5.09
CA HIS A 97 13.13 4.20 4.06
C HIS A 97 13.74 2.79 4.08
N TYR A 98 13.28 1.94 3.21
CA TYR A 98 13.74 0.56 3.07
C TYR A 98 15.05 0.45 2.28
N HIS A 99 15.79 -0.65 2.52
CA HIS A 99 17.05 -0.94 1.87
C HIS A 99 16.89 -1.06 0.33
N PRO A 100 17.81 -0.51 -0.49
CA PRO A 100 17.73 -0.55 -1.96
C PRO A 100 17.54 -1.94 -2.59
N LYS A 101 17.90 -3.04 -1.89
CA LYS A 101 17.64 -4.42 -2.37
C LYS A 101 16.15 -4.65 -2.69
N PHE A 102 15.23 -3.96 -2.01
CA PHE A 102 13.79 -4.10 -2.23
C PHE A 102 13.30 -3.40 -3.50
N ASN A 103 14.03 -2.40 -4.01
CA ASN A 103 13.73 -1.86 -5.33
C ASN A 103 13.88 -2.94 -6.42
N ARG A 104 14.90 -3.79 -6.32
CA ARG A 104 15.07 -4.94 -7.23
C ARG A 104 13.93 -5.94 -7.06
N TYR A 105 13.61 -6.33 -5.83
CA TYR A 105 12.50 -7.25 -5.55
C TYR A 105 11.18 -6.73 -6.13
N MET A 106 10.84 -5.46 -5.89
CA MET A 106 9.62 -4.86 -6.45
C MET A 106 9.64 -4.84 -7.98
N THR A 107 10.79 -4.55 -8.59
CA THR A 107 10.94 -4.59 -10.06
C THR A 107 10.72 -6.00 -10.62
N GLU A 108 11.19 -7.03 -9.93
CA GLU A 108 10.94 -8.43 -10.29
C GLU A 108 9.44 -8.77 -10.15
N CYS A 109 8.77 -8.29 -9.10
CA CYS A 109 7.32 -8.43 -8.94
C CYS A 109 6.55 -7.74 -10.07
N PHE A 110 6.98 -6.54 -10.50
CA PHE A 110 6.36 -5.86 -11.66
C PHE A 110 6.47 -6.67 -12.94
N ALA A 111 7.62 -7.31 -13.17
CA ALA A 111 7.85 -8.14 -14.36
C ALA A 111 7.04 -9.45 -14.34
N ASN A 112 6.84 -10.03 -13.16
CA ASN A 112 6.19 -11.34 -13.01
C ASN A 112 4.70 -11.24 -12.66
N GLY A 113 4.18 -10.05 -12.38
CA GLY A 113 2.80 -9.84 -11.93
C GLY A 113 2.55 -10.29 -10.48
N GLU A 114 3.60 -10.48 -9.68
CA GLU A 114 3.48 -10.75 -8.24
C GLU A 114 3.11 -9.47 -7.50
N CYS A 115 2.35 -9.59 -6.40
CA CYS A 115 1.82 -8.44 -5.64
C CYS A 115 0.89 -7.51 -6.44
N LEU A 116 0.43 -7.95 -7.61
CA LEU A 116 -0.51 -7.20 -8.45
C LEU A 116 -1.89 -7.13 -7.78
N VAL A 117 -2.47 -5.94 -7.73
CA VAL A 117 -3.87 -5.74 -7.35
C VAL A 117 -4.75 -6.07 -8.55
N LYS A 118 -5.61 -7.08 -8.42
CA LYS A 118 -6.55 -7.49 -9.48
C LYS A 118 -7.52 -6.37 -9.79
N LYS A 119 -7.87 -6.25 -11.07
CA LYS A 119 -8.95 -5.36 -11.50
C LYS A 119 -10.31 -5.95 -11.11
N GLU A 120 -11.31 -5.09 -11.02
CA GLU A 120 -12.70 -5.53 -10.85
C GLU A 120 -13.07 -6.53 -11.95
N GLY A 121 -13.68 -7.65 -11.55
CA GLY A 121 -14.04 -8.75 -12.48
C GLY A 121 -12.93 -9.78 -12.75
N GLU A 122 -11.72 -9.57 -12.23
CA GLU A 122 -10.59 -10.50 -12.35
C GLU A 122 -10.38 -11.39 -11.11
N GLU A 123 -11.31 -11.36 -10.17
CA GLU A 123 -11.26 -12.16 -8.93
C GLU A 123 -11.15 -13.65 -9.28
N GLY A 124 -10.18 -14.31 -8.66
CA GLY A 124 -9.92 -15.73 -8.90
C GLY A 124 -9.08 -16.05 -10.15
N LEU A 125 -8.69 -15.07 -10.95
CA LEU A 125 -7.85 -15.25 -12.12
C LEU A 125 -6.38 -14.89 -11.84
N GLY A 126 -5.44 -15.74 -12.22
CA GLY A 126 -4.00 -15.46 -12.18
C GLY A 126 -3.42 -15.20 -10.78
N ALA A 127 -2.18 -14.71 -10.74
CA ALA A 127 -1.51 -14.25 -9.54
C ALA A 127 -2.07 -12.90 -9.04
N GLY A 128 -1.78 -12.56 -7.79
CA GLY A 128 -2.28 -11.34 -7.15
C GLY A 128 -3.58 -11.57 -6.38
N LYS A 129 -4.00 -10.53 -5.68
CA LYS A 129 -5.17 -10.50 -4.81
C LYS A 129 -6.01 -9.26 -5.11
N THR A 130 -7.25 -9.22 -4.65
CA THR A 130 -8.03 -7.98 -4.62
C THR A 130 -7.41 -6.98 -3.63
N ILE A 131 -7.73 -5.71 -3.77
CA ILE A 131 -7.25 -4.72 -2.79
C ILE A 131 -7.76 -5.02 -1.37
N ASP A 132 -8.97 -5.52 -1.24
CA ASP A 132 -9.54 -5.88 0.07
C ASP A 132 -8.81 -7.04 0.74
N GLU A 133 -8.39 -8.06 -0.05
CA GLU A 133 -7.57 -9.17 0.48
C GLU A 133 -6.20 -8.68 0.94
N TYR A 134 -5.56 -7.78 0.20
CA TYR A 134 -4.29 -7.17 0.59
C TYR A 134 -4.42 -6.33 1.87
N LEU A 135 -5.42 -5.47 1.94
CA LEU A 135 -5.67 -4.60 3.10
C LEU A 135 -6.05 -5.39 4.36
N ALA A 136 -6.83 -6.45 4.21
CA ALA A 136 -7.17 -7.34 5.32
C ALA A 136 -5.92 -8.03 5.89
N HIS A 137 -5.05 -8.56 5.03
CA HIS A 137 -3.80 -9.19 5.46
C HIS A 137 -2.82 -8.19 6.10
N MET A 138 -2.65 -7.01 5.51
CA MET A 138 -1.85 -5.94 6.11
C MET A 138 -2.37 -5.53 7.50
N ARG A 139 -3.69 -5.38 7.66
CA ARG A 139 -4.32 -5.10 8.95
C ARG A 139 -4.00 -6.18 9.96
N GLU A 140 -4.16 -7.45 9.58
CA GLU A 140 -3.87 -8.60 10.45
C GLU A 140 -2.42 -8.56 10.95
N ILE A 141 -1.46 -8.31 10.07
CA ILE A 141 -0.05 -8.16 10.45
C ILE A 141 0.11 -7.00 11.45
N ALA A 142 -0.41 -5.81 11.12
CA ALA A 142 -0.23 -4.62 11.93
C ALA A 142 -0.86 -4.72 13.32
N GLU A 143 -2.05 -5.33 13.45
CA GLU A 143 -2.76 -5.47 14.72
C GLU A 143 -2.21 -6.59 15.61
N ASN A 144 -1.63 -7.65 15.02
CA ASN A 144 -1.14 -8.82 15.76
C ASN A 144 0.37 -8.82 16.00
N PHE A 145 1.11 -7.82 15.47
CA PHE A 145 2.55 -7.74 15.68
C PHE A 145 2.90 -7.46 17.15
N ASP A 146 3.91 -8.16 17.68
CA ASP A 146 4.40 -7.97 19.05
C ASP A 146 5.35 -6.78 19.14
N TYR A 147 4.78 -5.59 19.27
CA TYR A 147 5.52 -4.34 19.42
C TYR A 147 6.28 -4.26 20.74
N GLU A 148 5.83 -4.94 21.80
CA GLU A 148 6.52 -4.96 23.10
C GLU A 148 7.82 -5.76 23.02
N GLU A 149 7.83 -6.90 22.37
CA GLU A 149 9.05 -7.69 22.14
C GLU A 149 10.08 -6.87 21.34
N LEU A 150 9.64 -6.11 20.35
CA LEU A 150 10.52 -5.25 19.56
C LEU A 150 11.24 -4.21 20.42
N LEU A 151 10.55 -3.58 21.36
CA LEU A 151 11.13 -2.59 22.28
C LEU A 151 12.12 -3.22 23.25
N LEU A 152 11.88 -4.44 23.70
CA LEU A 152 12.76 -5.17 24.63
C LEU A 152 14.09 -5.57 23.99
N ARG A 153 14.14 -5.82 22.68
CA ARG A 153 15.37 -6.18 21.96
C ARG A 153 16.34 -5.02 21.77
N ARG A 154 15.95 -3.78 22.09
CA ARG A 154 16.78 -2.56 21.99
C ARG A 154 17.43 -2.15 23.31
N GLY A 155 17.23 -2.90 24.39
CA GLY A 155 17.92 -2.74 25.68
C GLY A 155 19.02 -3.75 25.82
#